data_424b80aa984fbac93eb76c11d9119901
#
_entry.id   424b80aa984fbac93eb76c11d9119901
#
_cell.length_a   1.000
_cell.length_b   1.000
_cell.length_c   1.000
_cell.angle_alpha   90.00
_cell.angle_beta   90.00
_cell.angle_gamma   90.00
#
_symmetry.space_group_name_H-M   'P 1'
#
loop_
_entity.id
_entity.type
_entity.pdbx_description
1 polymer ?
#
loop_
_entity_poly.entity_id
_entity_poly.type
_entity_poly.pdbx_seq_one_letter_code
_entity_poly.pdbx_strand_id
1 'polypeptide(L)'
;MATYSLCIVCFCFTPQPQLPTGVETPGIQTFGRLVFLLTPLNSLWNLGEVTSLLQLFWIFLQNALNILLLFPLVFQLPYLYPNLRKTKKILFLSFLLSLGIECTQLVLDFFFDFNRVFEIDDLWTNTLGGYLAWVLYRKLNVTKLTKELK
;
A
#
# COMPACT_ATOMS: atom_id res chain seq x y z
N MET A 1 5.25 15.91 -7.32
CA MET A 1 4.67 14.65 -7.82
C MET A 1 5.71 13.70 -8.40
N ALA A 2 6.48 14.07 -9.41
CA ALA A 2 7.50 13.20 -10.04
C ALA A 2 8.51 12.61 -9.04
N THR A 3 9.08 13.42 -8.15
CA THR A 3 10.02 12.97 -7.10
C THR A 3 9.40 11.89 -6.20
N TYR A 4 8.13 12.07 -5.79
CA TYR A 4 7.46 11.10 -4.95
C TYR A 4 7.12 9.81 -5.70
N SER A 5 6.71 9.90 -6.97
CA SER A 5 6.53 8.72 -7.81
C SER A 5 7.83 7.93 -7.98
N LEU A 6 8.97 8.62 -8.11
CA LEU A 6 10.27 7.97 -8.15
C LEU A 6 10.60 7.27 -6.82
N CYS A 7 10.27 7.89 -5.68
CA CYS A 7 10.43 7.23 -4.37
C CYS A 7 9.59 5.96 -4.26
N ILE A 8 8.33 5.99 -4.74
CA ILE A 8 7.48 4.78 -4.78
C ILE A 8 8.15 3.70 -5.64
N VAL A 9 8.62 4.04 -6.84
CA VAL A 9 9.30 3.09 -7.73
C VAL A 9 10.53 2.47 -7.04
N CYS A 10 11.38 3.29 -6.44
CA CYS A 10 12.56 2.80 -5.72
C CYS A 10 12.17 1.92 -4.53
N PHE A 11 11.16 2.30 -3.75
CA PHE A 11 10.76 1.57 -2.55
C PHE A 11 10.05 0.25 -2.88
N CYS A 12 9.14 0.26 -3.86
CA CYS A 12 8.33 -0.92 -4.20
C CYS A 12 9.05 -1.92 -5.10
N PHE A 13 10.02 -1.48 -5.93
CA PHE A 13 10.60 -2.30 -6.98
C PHE A 13 12.11 -2.53 -6.82
N THR A 14 12.66 -2.38 -5.61
CA THR A 14 14.01 -2.84 -5.28
C THR A 14 13.97 -4.23 -4.68
N PRO A 15 14.98 -5.09 -4.94
CA PRO A 15 15.09 -6.41 -4.31
C PRO A 15 15.08 -6.31 -2.79
N GLN A 16 14.39 -7.22 -2.14
CA GLN A 16 14.44 -7.33 -0.68
C GLN A 16 15.48 -8.36 -0.24
N PRO A 17 16.20 -8.10 0.88
CA PRO A 17 17.05 -9.12 1.47
C PRO A 17 16.20 -10.32 1.90
N GLN A 18 16.73 -11.52 1.73
CA GLN A 18 16.08 -12.72 2.26
C GLN A 18 15.97 -12.63 3.77
N LEU A 19 14.80 -12.92 4.31
CA LEU A 19 14.62 -13.02 5.75
C LEU A 19 15.51 -14.13 6.32
N PRO A 20 16.02 -13.98 7.55
CA PRO A 20 16.76 -15.04 8.21
C PRO A 20 15.95 -16.33 8.22
N THR A 21 16.60 -17.45 7.93
CA THR A 21 16.00 -18.78 7.99
C THR A 21 15.35 -19.02 9.36
N GLY A 22 14.06 -19.33 9.37
CA GLY A 22 13.30 -19.61 10.60
C GLY A 22 12.23 -18.58 10.95
N VAL A 23 12.10 -17.49 10.17
CA VAL A 23 10.97 -16.56 10.30
C VAL A 23 10.01 -16.83 9.14
N GLU A 24 9.14 -17.81 9.31
CA GLU A 24 8.07 -18.08 8.34
C GLU A 24 6.85 -17.24 8.68
N THR A 25 6.32 -16.53 7.69
CA THR A 25 5.02 -15.84 7.83
C THR A 25 3.91 -16.88 7.63
N PRO A 26 3.03 -17.12 8.61
CA PRO A 26 1.94 -18.07 8.46
C PRO A 26 1.03 -17.70 7.27
N GLY A 27 0.58 -18.72 6.51
CA GLY A 27 -0.33 -18.52 5.39
C GLY A 27 0.33 -18.19 4.05
N ILE A 28 1.66 -18.14 3.98
CA ILE A 28 2.39 -17.99 2.71
C ILE A 28 2.16 -19.21 1.83
N GLN A 29 1.87 -18.93 0.56
CA GLN A 29 1.74 -19.91 -0.51
C GLN A 29 2.81 -19.64 -1.57
N THR A 30 3.61 -20.64 -1.90
CA THR A 30 4.67 -20.53 -2.91
C THR A 30 4.29 -21.30 -4.17
N PHE A 31 4.45 -20.70 -5.33
CA PHE A 31 4.24 -21.30 -6.62
C PHE A 31 5.48 -21.07 -7.52
N GLY A 32 6.43 -21.96 -7.47
CA GLY A 32 7.74 -21.77 -8.08
C GLY A 32 8.50 -20.64 -7.38
N ARG A 33 8.77 -19.54 -8.08
CA ARG A 33 9.39 -18.33 -7.52
C ARG A 33 8.38 -17.35 -6.94
N LEU A 34 7.11 -17.49 -7.31
CA LEU A 34 6.08 -16.56 -6.89
C LEU A 34 5.62 -16.88 -5.46
N VAL A 35 5.52 -15.85 -4.65
CA VAL A 35 5.11 -15.94 -3.25
C VAL A 35 3.85 -15.11 -3.04
N PHE A 36 2.83 -15.73 -2.45
CA PHE A 36 1.52 -15.12 -2.25
C PHE A 36 1.10 -15.22 -0.79
N LEU A 37 0.49 -14.17 -0.28
CA LEU A 37 -0.22 -14.13 0.98
C LEU A 37 -1.66 -13.70 0.71
N LEU A 38 -2.52 -14.69 0.42
CA LEU A 38 -3.89 -14.45 -0.03
C LEU A 38 -4.92 -14.47 1.10
N THR A 39 -4.52 -14.72 2.34
CA THR A 39 -5.40 -14.67 3.50
C THR A 39 -5.68 -13.23 3.87
N PRO A 40 -6.91 -12.71 3.69
CA PRO A 40 -7.25 -11.35 4.09
C PRO A 40 -7.08 -11.17 5.60
N LEU A 41 -6.54 -10.04 6.02
CA LEU A 41 -6.27 -9.73 7.43
C LEU A 41 -5.38 -10.81 8.10
N ASN A 42 -4.45 -11.38 7.32
CA ASN A 42 -3.54 -12.44 7.80
C ASN A 42 -2.86 -12.04 9.12
N SER A 43 -2.45 -10.79 9.21
CA SER A 43 -1.83 -10.22 10.41
C SER A 43 -2.74 -10.25 11.64
N LEU A 44 -4.07 -10.21 11.47
CA LEU A 44 -5.03 -10.27 12.58
C LEU A 44 -5.38 -11.72 12.95
N TRP A 45 -5.55 -12.59 11.96
CA TRP A 45 -5.88 -14.01 12.20
C TRP A 45 -4.74 -14.74 12.92
N ASN A 46 -3.51 -14.42 12.60
CA ASN A 46 -2.32 -15.06 13.16
C ASN A 46 -1.71 -14.29 14.34
N LEU A 47 -2.44 -13.33 14.95
CA LEU A 47 -1.99 -12.64 16.18
C LEU A 47 -1.65 -13.60 17.33
N GLY A 48 -2.32 -14.75 17.40
CA GLY A 48 -2.05 -15.79 18.41
C GLY A 48 -0.70 -16.51 18.23
N GLU A 49 -0.12 -16.46 17.04
CA GLU A 49 1.18 -17.04 16.71
C GLU A 49 2.34 -16.04 16.87
N VAL A 50 2.02 -14.76 17.11
CA VAL A 50 3.01 -13.72 17.36
C VAL A 50 3.64 -13.94 18.73
N THR A 51 4.90 -14.31 18.74
CA THR A 51 5.64 -14.64 19.96
C THR A 51 6.38 -13.45 20.57
N SER A 52 6.50 -12.33 19.84
CA SER A 52 7.27 -11.16 20.26
C SER A 52 6.52 -9.85 20.02
N LEU A 53 6.62 -8.93 21.00
CA LEU A 53 6.12 -7.55 20.84
C LEU A 53 6.79 -6.82 19.66
N LEU A 54 8.05 -7.15 19.36
CA LEU A 54 8.78 -6.58 18.23
C LEU A 54 8.15 -7.01 16.90
N GLN A 55 7.76 -8.29 16.79
CA GLN A 55 7.07 -8.83 15.61
C GLN A 55 5.71 -8.16 15.41
N LEU A 56 4.94 -7.99 16.50
CA LEU A 56 3.67 -7.27 16.48
C LEU A 56 3.84 -5.83 15.99
N PHE A 57 4.83 -5.11 16.55
CA PHE A 57 5.15 -3.75 16.15
C PHE A 57 5.50 -3.68 14.64
N TRP A 58 6.29 -4.64 14.15
CA TRP A 58 6.67 -4.69 12.74
C TRP A 58 5.49 -4.87 11.81
N ILE A 59 4.55 -5.76 12.15
CA ILE A 59 3.31 -5.99 11.39
C ILE A 59 2.48 -4.69 11.31
N PHE A 60 2.28 -4.01 12.44
CA PHE A 60 1.54 -2.74 12.43
C PHE A 60 2.26 -1.65 11.64
N LEU A 61 3.57 -1.57 11.75
CA LEU A 61 4.39 -0.61 11.02
C LEU A 61 4.28 -0.84 9.51
N GLN A 62 4.36 -2.09 9.05
CA GLN A 62 4.23 -2.44 7.64
C GLN A 62 2.86 -2.00 7.08
N ASN A 63 1.77 -2.34 7.75
CA ASN A 63 0.43 -1.90 7.36
C ASN A 63 0.30 -0.36 7.35
N ALA A 64 0.86 0.33 8.33
CA ALA A 64 0.87 1.80 8.39
C ALA A 64 1.67 2.41 7.23
N LEU A 65 2.81 1.83 6.88
CA LEU A 65 3.62 2.28 5.73
C LEU A 65 2.89 2.07 4.41
N ASN A 66 2.16 0.99 4.25
CA ASN A 66 1.33 0.74 3.07
C ASN A 66 0.19 1.77 2.96
N ILE A 67 -0.49 2.10 4.06
CA ILE A 67 -1.47 3.20 4.06
C ILE A 67 -0.81 4.51 3.63
N LEU A 68 0.39 4.80 4.10
CA LEU A 68 1.11 6.04 3.76
C LEU A 68 1.68 6.03 2.34
N LEU A 69 1.90 4.86 1.73
CA LEU A 69 2.53 4.71 0.42
C LEU A 69 1.80 5.48 -0.68
N LEU A 70 0.50 5.33 -0.80
CA LEU A 70 -0.29 6.03 -1.81
C LEU A 70 -0.85 7.38 -1.33
N PHE A 71 -0.82 7.66 -0.02
CA PHE A 71 -1.42 8.86 0.56
C PHE A 71 -0.92 10.16 -0.09
N PRO A 72 0.41 10.46 -0.14
CA PRO A 72 0.89 11.72 -0.72
C PRO A 72 0.65 11.84 -2.22
N LEU A 73 0.71 10.71 -2.95
CA LEU A 73 0.43 10.69 -4.38
C LEU A 73 -1.04 11.04 -4.64
N VAL A 74 -1.96 10.33 -4.01
CA VAL A 74 -3.41 10.51 -4.19
C VAL A 74 -3.87 11.87 -3.66
N PHE A 75 -3.24 12.41 -2.62
CA PHE A 75 -3.54 13.75 -2.12
C PHE A 75 -3.31 14.85 -3.17
N GLN A 76 -2.29 14.71 -4.02
CA GLN A 76 -1.96 15.67 -5.06
C GLN A 76 -2.86 15.57 -6.30
N LEU A 77 -3.41 14.39 -6.60
CA LEU A 77 -4.16 14.12 -7.84
C LEU A 77 -5.38 15.02 -8.06
N PRO A 78 -6.25 15.29 -7.07
CA PRO A 78 -7.42 16.15 -7.26
C PRO A 78 -7.07 17.63 -7.50
N TYR A 79 -5.87 18.08 -7.13
CA TYR A 79 -5.39 19.42 -7.48
C TYR A 79 -5.02 19.50 -8.95
N LEU A 80 -4.38 18.46 -9.48
CA LEU A 80 -3.91 18.41 -10.87
C LEU A 80 -5.03 18.02 -11.85
N TYR A 81 -5.92 17.11 -11.43
CA TYR A 81 -6.96 16.53 -12.28
C TYR A 81 -8.36 16.72 -11.66
N PRO A 82 -9.08 17.80 -12.00
CA PRO A 82 -10.43 18.07 -11.45
C PRO A 82 -11.43 16.93 -11.68
N ASN A 83 -11.27 16.17 -12.75
CA ASN A 83 -12.12 15.02 -13.08
C ASN A 83 -12.02 13.87 -12.05
N LEU A 84 -10.99 13.84 -11.21
CA LEU A 84 -10.81 12.88 -10.13
C LEU A 84 -11.47 13.29 -8.82
N ARG A 85 -12.11 14.47 -8.74
CA ARG A 85 -12.76 14.99 -7.53
C ARG A 85 -14.07 14.26 -7.17
N LYS A 86 -14.10 12.94 -7.32
CA LYS A 86 -15.23 12.06 -6.95
C LYS A 86 -14.70 10.88 -6.13
N THR A 87 -15.33 10.60 -4.98
CA THR A 87 -14.91 9.52 -4.07
C THR A 87 -14.73 8.18 -4.78
N LYS A 88 -15.73 7.79 -5.61
CA LYS A 88 -15.65 6.52 -6.36
C LYS A 88 -14.45 6.44 -7.31
N LYS A 89 -14.10 7.57 -7.97
CA LYS A 89 -12.96 7.63 -8.89
C LYS A 89 -11.64 7.52 -8.15
N ILE A 90 -11.51 8.19 -7.00
CA ILE A 90 -10.31 8.11 -6.17
C ILE A 90 -10.11 6.72 -5.60
N LEU A 91 -11.16 6.10 -5.06
CA LEU A 91 -11.09 4.72 -4.56
C LEU A 91 -10.66 3.74 -5.67
N PHE A 92 -11.32 3.82 -6.82
CA PHE A 92 -11.01 2.96 -7.95
C PHE A 92 -9.57 3.16 -8.46
N LEU A 93 -9.13 4.42 -8.57
CA LEU A 93 -7.76 4.73 -8.98
C LEU A 93 -6.74 4.25 -7.96
N SER A 94 -6.98 4.45 -6.66
CA SER A 94 -6.09 3.97 -5.59
C SER A 94 -5.98 2.45 -5.61
N PHE A 95 -7.09 1.75 -5.80
CA PHE A 95 -7.10 0.29 -5.96
C PHE A 95 -6.31 -0.16 -7.18
N LEU A 96 -6.51 0.49 -8.35
CA LEU A 96 -5.76 0.16 -9.57
C LEU A 96 -4.26 0.41 -9.42
N LEU A 97 -3.87 1.49 -8.72
CA LEU A 97 -2.46 1.78 -8.45
C LEU A 97 -1.86 0.72 -7.53
N SER A 98 -2.56 0.33 -6.47
CA SER A 98 -2.12 -0.74 -5.58
C SER A 98 -1.99 -2.07 -6.32
N LEU A 99 -3.00 -2.46 -7.07
CA LEU A 99 -2.97 -3.69 -7.89
C LEU A 99 -1.82 -3.66 -8.90
N GLY A 100 -1.58 -2.50 -9.52
CA GLY A 100 -0.47 -2.32 -10.44
C GLY A 100 0.90 -2.51 -9.77
N ILE A 101 1.07 -2.02 -8.54
CA ILE A 101 2.29 -2.24 -7.75
C ILE A 101 2.47 -3.74 -7.49
N GLU A 102 1.46 -4.40 -6.94
CA GLU A 102 1.50 -5.83 -6.61
C GLU A 102 1.77 -6.71 -7.83
N CYS A 103 1.06 -6.46 -8.93
CA CYS A 103 1.30 -7.20 -10.19
C CYS A 103 2.72 -6.97 -10.74
N THR A 104 3.26 -5.76 -10.62
CA THR A 104 4.63 -5.45 -11.06
C THR A 104 5.65 -6.18 -10.19
N GLN A 105 5.42 -6.26 -8.88
CA GLN A 105 6.28 -7.02 -7.96
C GLN A 105 6.29 -8.51 -8.31
N LEU A 106 5.13 -9.12 -8.60
CA LEU A 106 5.06 -10.50 -9.08
C LEU A 106 5.86 -10.73 -10.37
N VAL A 107 5.76 -9.79 -11.33
CA VAL A 107 6.52 -9.89 -12.58
C VAL A 107 8.03 -9.81 -12.31
N LEU A 108 8.45 -8.90 -11.43
CA LEU A 108 9.86 -8.77 -11.05
C LEU A 108 10.37 -10.01 -10.31
N ASP A 109 9.55 -10.59 -9.45
CA ASP A 109 9.88 -11.84 -8.75
C ASP A 109 10.04 -13.00 -9.73
N PHE A 110 9.11 -13.14 -10.68
CA PHE A 110 9.16 -14.19 -11.67
C PHE A 110 10.44 -14.16 -12.51
N PHE A 111 10.88 -12.97 -12.96
CA PHE A 111 12.04 -12.83 -13.84
C PHE A 111 13.38 -12.67 -13.11
N PHE A 112 13.38 -11.99 -11.97
CA PHE A 112 14.62 -11.51 -11.33
C PHE A 112 14.80 -11.97 -9.87
N ASP A 113 13.83 -12.69 -9.30
CA ASP A 113 13.90 -13.20 -7.92
C ASP A 113 14.09 -12.05 -6.89
N PHE A 114 13.18 -11.07 -6.93
CA PHE A 114 13.25 -9.87 -6.08
C PHE A 114 12.83 -10.13 -4.63
N ASN A 115 12.44 -11.37 -4.31
CA ASN A 115 12.00 -11.80 -2.98
C ASN A 115 10.85 -10.93 -2.45
N ARG A 116 9.84 -10.70 -3.30
CA ARG A 116 8.63 -9.96 -2.98
C ARG A 116 7.46 -10.91 -2.77
N VAL A 117 6.60 -10.57 -1.84
CA VAL A 117 5.37 -11.31 -1.56
C VAL A 117 4.19 -10.49 -2.09
N PHE A 118 3.32 -11.10 -2.88
CA PHE A 118 2.04 -10.49 -3.22
C PHE A 118 1.10 -10.63 -2.03
N GLU A 119 0.75 -9.52 -1.42
CA GLU A 119 -0.12 -9.49 -0.24
C GLU A 119 -1.50 -8.89 -0.58
N ILE A 120 -2.57 -9.66 -0.36
CA ILE A 120 -3.93 -9.15 -0.56
C ILE A 120 -4.23 -7.98 0.39
N ASP A 121 -3.58 -7.95 1.56
CA ASP A 121 -3.74 -6.90 2.55
C ASP A 121 -3.21 -5.55 2.04
N ASP A 122 -2.21 -5.54 1.17
CA ASP A 122 -1.66 -4.33 0.57
C ASP A 122 -2.65 -3.66 -0.38
N LEU A 123 -3.52 -4.43 -1.02
CA LEU A 123 -4.54 -3.85 -1.91
C LEU A 123 -5.52 -2.95 -1.16
N TRP A 124 -5.99 -3.36 0.00
CA TRP A 124 -6.95 -2.54 0.75
C TRP A 124 -6.26 -1.50 1.63
N THR A 125 -5.08 -1.76 2.21
CA THR A 125 -4.34 -0.77 3.03
C THR A 125 -3.88 0.41 2.17
N ASN A 126 -3.31 0.17 1.00
CA ASN A 126 -2.96 1.21 0.03
C ASN A 126 -4.20 1.99 -0.44
N THR A 127 -5.32 1.29 -0.73
CA THR A 127 -6.58 1.92 -1.13
C THR A 127 -7.15 2.79 0.00
N LEU A 128 -7.06 2.34 1.25
CA LEU A 128 -7.43 3.11 2.43
C LEU A 128 -6.59 4.38 2.54
N GLY A 129 -5.28 4.29 2.30
CA GLY A 129 -4.38 5.45 2.26
C GLY A 129 -4.83 6.49 1.25
N GLY A 130 -5.20 6.07 0.04
CA GLY A 130 -5.77 6.93 -0.99
C GLY A 130 -7.11 7.56 -0.57
N TYR A 131 -7.97 6.82 0.11
CA TYR A 131 -9.23 7.34 0.65
C TYR A 131 -9.00 8.40 1.74
N LEU A 132 -8.08 8.15 2.67
CA LEU A 132 -7.73 9.11 3.72
C LEU A 132 -7.15 10.40 3.13
N ALA A 133 -6.32 10.30 2.09
CA ALA A 133 -5.80 11.44 1.34
C ALA A 133 -6.94 12.27 0.71
N TRP A 134 -7.93 11.60 0.13
CA TRP A 134 -9.12 12.24 -0.42
C TRP A 134 -9.97 12.96 0.64
N VAL A 135 -10.17 12.33 1.79
CA VAL A 135 -10.92 12.95 2.91
C VAL A 135 -10.20 14.20 3.39
N LEU A 136 -8.87 14.15 3.54
CA LEU A 136 -8.08 15.32 3.92
C LEU A 136 -8.16 16.43 2.86
N TYR A 137 -8.01 16.09 1.57
CA TYR A 137 -8.17 17.03 0.47
C TYR A 137 -9.51 17.75 0.53
N ARG A 138 -10.61 17.01 0.72
CA ARG A 138 -11.95 17.59 0.85
C ARG A 138 -12.07 18.55 2.03
N LYS A 139 -11.61 18.15 3.22
CA LYS A 139 -11.65 18.99 4.41
C LYS A 139 -10.93 20.32 4.21
N LEU A 140 -9.73 20.29 3.63
CA LEU A 140 -8.93 21.49 3.41
C LEU A 140 -9.56 22.44 2.38
N ASN A 141 -10.16 21.90 1.32
CA ASN A 141 -10.78 22.74 0.29
C ASN A 141 -12.14 23.32 0.73
N VAL A 142 -12.94 22.59 1.50
CA VAL A 142 -14.16 23.13 2.10
C VAL A 142 -13.83 24.27 3.06
N THR A 143 -12.79 24.13 3.87
CA THR A 143 -12.36 25.16 4.82
C THR A 143 -11.84 26.43 4.12
N LYS A 144 -11.19 26.30 2.95
CA LYS A 144 -10.79 27.48 2.15
C LYS A 144 -11.99 28.22 1.61
N LEU A 145 -12.93 27.54 0.98
CA LEU A 145 -14.16 28.14 0.43
C LEU A 145 -14.98 28.89 1.50
N THR A 146 -15.06 28.33 2.70
CA THR A 146 -15.80 28.94 3.81
C THR A 146 -15.07 30.18 4.37
N LYS A 147 -13.76 30.31 4.25
CA LYS A 147 -12.98 31.47 4.64
C LYS A 147 -13.02 32.61 3.61
N GLU A 148 -13.14 32.27 2.33
CA GLU A 148 -13.25 33.28 1.25
C GLU A 148 -14.65 33.91 1.16
N LEU A 149 -15.65 33.28 1.78
CA LEU A 149 -17.04 33.77 1.83
C LEU A 149 -17.35 34.59 3.10
N LYS A 150 -16.40 34.80 3.99
CA LYS A 150 -16.49 35.64 5.20
C LYS A 150 -15.62 36.88 5.05
#